data_694f53183940adf76df1a844c6174e6f
#
_entry.id   694f53183940adf76df1a844c6174e6f
#
_cell.length_a   1.000
_cell.length_b   1.000
_cell.length_c   1.000
_cell.angle_alpha   90.00
_cell.angle_beta   90.00
_cell.angle_gamma   90.00
#
_symmetry.space_group_name_H-M   'P 1'
#
loop_
_entity.id
_entity.type
_entity.pdbx_description
1 polymer ?
#
loop_
_entity_poly.entity_id
_entity_poly.type
_entity_poly.pdbx_seq_one_letter_code
_entity_poly.pdbx_strand_id
1 'polypeptide(L)'
;MLATRDPWVLDVLDLGTNVLEVGPAPGVTTDLLRRRVERLPCVEIDRAFADSLSRRMSGRHVTAVRQDATAMAFADATFDGAVSFTMLHHVPSEALQNQLLAEVARVLRPGGVFTGTDSLYSRSFRLLHLLDTMVVVDPYTFPGRLRTAGFGDVQVDVLKPYAFRFRARKATSMVPPKDEVMSGLFEC
;
A
#
# COMPACT_ATOMS: atom_id res chain seq x y z
N MET A 1 13.56 -9.66 6.12
CA MET A 1 14.85 -8.97 5.95
C MET A 1 15.25 -8.68 4.48
N LEU A 2 14.35 -8.85 3.51
CA LEU A 2 14.62 -8.54 2.08
C LEU A 2 14.42 -7.05 1.76
N ALA A 3 13.47 -6.38 2.41
CA ALA A 3 13.14 -4.97 2.15
C ALA A 3 14.30 -3.97 2.38
N THR A 4 15.31 -4.32 3.15
CA THR A 4 16.43 -3.42 3.49
C THR A 4 17.63 -3.53 2.55
N ARG A 5 17.64 -4.49 1.62
CA ARG A 5 18.77 -4.72 0.71
C ARG A 5 18.56 -4.20 -0.71
N ASP A 6 17.33 -3.84 -1.06
CA ASP A 6 17.02 -3.35 -2.41
C ASP A 6 17.05 -1.82 -2.46
N PRO A 7 17.99 -1.24 -3.22
CA PRO A 7 18.09 0.21 -3.41
C PRO A 7 16.79 0.85 -3.92
N TRP A 8 15.96 0.12 -4.66
CA TRP A 8 14.72 0.64 -5.25
C TRP A 8 13.62 0.95 -4.19
N VAL A 9 13.65 0.30 -3.01
CA VAL A 9 12.82 0.73 -1.86
C VAL A 9 13.12 2.19 -1.51
N LEU A 10 14.31 2.64 -1.86
CA LEU A 10 14.79 4.00 -1.66
C LEU A 10 14.55 4.89 -2.89
N ASP A 11 14.32 4.32 -4.06
CA ASP A 11 13.98 5.03 -5.31
C ASP A 11 12.49 5.37 -5.41
N VAL A 12 11.76 5.21 -4.30
CA VAL A 12 10.34 5.55 -4.20
C VAL A 12 10.15 7.08 -4.18
N LEU A 13 10.95 7.79 -4.96
CA LEU A 13 11.06 9.25 -4.97
C LEU A 13 9.80 9.99 -5.46
N ASP A 14 8.80 9.26 -5.95
CA ASP A 14 7.55 9.82 -6.49
C ASP A 14 6.32 9.48 -5.62
N LEU A 15 6.52 9.29 -4.31
CA LEU A 15 5.41 9.06 -3.36
C LEU A 15 4.78 10.35 -2.84
N GLY A 16 5.35 11.51 -3.15
CA GLY A 16 4.95 12.77 -2.53
C GLY A 16 5.49 12.94 -1.11
N THR A 17 4.89 13.85 -0.36
CA THR A 17 5.40 14.29 0.95
C THR A 17 4.64 13.69 2.13
N ASN A 18 3.39 13.31 1.95
CA ASN A 18 2.52 12.71 2.96
C ASN A 18 2.25 11.24 2.61
N VAL A 19 3.03 10.34 3.18
CA VAL A 19 3.06 8.92 2.82
C VAL A 19 2.56 8.05 3.96
N LEU A 20 1.62 7.16 3.66
CA LEU A 20 1.10 6.17 4.60
C LEU A 20 1.95 4.90 4.56
N GLU A 21 2.44 4.42 5.69
CA GLU A 21 3.02 3.09 5.83
C GLU A 21 2.01 2.12 6.45
N VAL A 22 1.72 1.02 5.75
CA VAL A 22 0.76 -0.01 6.17
C VAL A 22 1.51 -1.23 6.70
N GLY A 23 1.34 -1.55 7.97
CA GLY A 23 1.98 -2.67 8.65
C GLY A 23 3.49 -2.50 8.82
N PRO A 24 3.95 -1.44 9.49
CA PRO A 24 5.38 -1.20 9.72
C PRO A 24 6.06 -2.26 10.59
N ALA A 25 5.29 -3.04 11.36
CA ALA A 25 5.78 -4.00 12.35
C ALA A 25 6.86 -3.36 13.26
N PRO A 26 8.11 -3.87 13.42
CA PRO A 26 9.12 -3.20 14.25
C PRO A 26 9.64 -1.88 13.66
N GLY A 27 9.21 -1.47 12.45
CA GLY A 27 9.54 -0.17 11.86
C GLY A 27 10.92 -0.06 11.22
N VAL A 28 11.43 -1.15 10.66
CA VAL A 28 12.72 -1.14 9.93
C VAL A 28 12.63 -0.28 8.68
N THR A 29 11.54 -0.42 7.94
CA THR A 29 11.26 0.40 6.75
C THR A 29 10.90 1.83 7.13
N THR A 30 10.18 2.02 8.24
CA THR A 30 9.87 3.35 8.81
C THR A 30 11.14 4.18 9.02
N ASP A 31 12.22 3.57 9.53
CA ASP A 31 13.49 4.26 9.76
C ASP A 31 14.18 4.74 8.47
N LEU A 32 13.90 4.11 7.35
CA LEU A 32 14.38 4.53 6.03
C LEU A 32 13.47 5.61 5.42
N LEU A 33 12.16 5.36 5.43
CA LEU A 33 11.15 6.24 4.82
C LEU A 33 11.11 7.62 5.48
N ARG A 34 11.17 7.70 6.82
CA ARG A 34 11.15 8.97 7.57
C ARG A 34 12.27 9.95 7.19
N ARG A 35 13.28 9.51 6.48
CA ARG A 35 14.37 10.38 5.99
C ARG A 35 14.06 11.00 4.63
N ARG A 36 12.96 10.61 4.01
CA ARG A 36 12.64 10.91 2.61
C ARG A 36 11.31 11.61 2.41
N VAL A 37 10.42 11.54 3.41
CA VAL A 37 9.09 12.11 3.36
C VAL A 37 8.88 13.10 4.51
N GLU A 38 8.01 14.07 4.31
CA GLU A 38 7.73 15.10 5.30
C GLU A 38 6.79 14.60 6.40
N ARG A 39 5.85 13.70 6.06
CA ARG A 39 4.89 13.08 6.97
C ARG A 39 4.78 11.60 6.68
N LEU A 40 4.87 10.80 7.74
CA LEU A 40 4.81 9.34 7.67
C LEU A 40 3.87 8.78 8.74
N PRO A 41 2.55 8.87 8.55
CA PRO A 41 1.62 8.08 9.32
C PRO A 41 1.80 6.58 9.05
N CYS A 42 1.74 5.78 10.13
CA CYS A 42 1.88 4.33 10.09
C CYS A 42 0.65 3.69 10.72
N VAL A 43 0.04 2.74 10.05
CA VAL A 43 -1.08 1.93 10.56
C VAL A 43 -0.57 0.55 10.92
N GLU A 44 -0.75 0.16 12.18
CA GLU A 44 -0.32 -1.13 12.72
C GLU A 44 -1.43 -1.75 13.56
N ILE A 45 -1.77 -3.00 13.29
CA ILE A 45 -2.82 -3.72 14.02
C ILE A 45 -2.33 -4.26 15.36
N ASP A 46 -1.07 -4.69 15.41
CA ASP A 46 -0.46 -5.18 16.64
C ASP A 46 -0.18 -4.03 17.62
N ARG A 47 -0.76 -4.14 18.80
CA ARG A 47 -0.64 -3.11 19.84
C ARG A 47 0.80 -2.90 20.29
N ALA A 48 1.56 -3.98 20.47
CA ALA A 48 2.91 -3.88 20.98
C ALA A 48 3.84 -3.19 19.99
N PHE A 49 3.71 -3.50 18.69
CA PHE A 49 4.43 -2.80 17.63
C PHE A 49 4.01 -1.35 17.49
N ALA A 50 2.70 -1.06 17.47
CA ALA A 50 2.20 0.32 17.38
C ALA A 50 2.70 1.18 18.54
N ASP A 51 2.58 0.69 19.79
CA ASP A 51 3.03 1.41 21.01
C ASP A 51 4.57 1.59 21.01
N SER A 52 5.32 0.57 20.60
CA SER A 52 6.79 0.63 20.50
C SER A 52 7.23 1.65 19.46
N LEU A 53 6.63 1.62 18.29
CA LEU A 53 6.95 2.55 17.20
C LEU A 53 6.57 3.98 17.59
N SER A 54 5.40 4.18 18.17
CA SER A 54 4.94 5.50 18.66
C SER A 54 5.93 6.11 19.66
N ARG A 55 6.38 5.34 20.66
CA ARG A 55 7.38 5.80 21.63
C ARG A 55 8.71 6.15 20.96
N ARG A 56 9.20 5.27 20.06
CA ARG A 56 10.49 5.44 19.38
C ARG A 56 10.51 6.65 18.43
N MET A 57 9.35 6.99 17.86
CA MET A 57 9.17 8.07 16.89
C MET A 57 8.63 9.35 17.51
N SER A 58 8.43 9.41 18.84
CA SER A 58 7.93 10.61 19.54
C SER A 58 8.74 11.86 19.19
N GLY A 59 8.03 12.97 18.94
CA GLY A 59 8.66 14.24 18.52
C GLY A 59 9.17 14.30 17.09
N ARG A 60 8.86 13.29 16.27
CA ARG A 60 9.20 13.23 14.84
C ARG A 60 7.93 13.39 13.98
N HIS A 61 8.12 13.56 12.67
CA HIS A 61 7.02 13.64 11.69
C HIS A 61 6.40 12.26 11.35
N VAL A 62 6.70 11.24 12.14
CA VAL A 62 6.15 9.90 12.08
C VAL A 62 5.06 9.75 13.15
N THR A 63 3.89 9.27 12.76
CA THR A 63 2.78 9.02 13.69
C THR A 63 2.32 7.57 13.55
N ALA A 64 2.64 6.73 14.52
CA ALA A 64 2.16 5.36 14.55
C ALA A 64 0.81 5.29 15.27
N VAL A 65 -0.19 4.74 14.61
CA VAL A 65 -1.54 4.54 15.14
C VAL A 65 -1.93 3.08 15.06
N ARG A 66 -2.56 2.59 16.14
CA ARG A 66 -3.13 1.26 16.15
C ARG A 66 -4.46 1.27 15.41
N GLN A 67 -4.49 0.68 14.21
CA GLN A 67 -5.70 0.53 13.40
C GLN A 67 -5.65 -0.75 12.57
N ASP A 68 -6.83 -1.21 12.15
CA ASP A 68 -6.97 -2.21 11.11
C ASP A 68 -6.90 -1.54 9.74
N ALA A 69 -5.97 -1.97 8.89
CA ALA A 69 -5.80 -1.41 7.55
C ALA A 69 -6.94 -1.76 6.58
N THR A 70 -7.84 -2.67 6.96
CA THR A 70 -9.07 -2.96 6.21
C THR A 70 -10.20 -1.96 6.48
N ALA A 71 -10.05 -1.09 7.50
CA ALA A 71 -11.04 -0.08 7.89
C ALA A 71 -10.35 1.12 8.55
N MET A 72 -9.61 1.90 7.77
CA MET A 72 -8.81 3.00 8.28
C MET A 72 -9.66 4.25 8.60
N ALA A 73 -9.40 4.87 9.76
CA ALA A 73 -10.08 6.09 10.20
C ALA A 73 -9.48 7.37 9.58
N PHE A 74 -8.96 7.29 8.36
CA PHE A 74 -8.51 8.46 7.60
C PHE A 74 -9.59 8.89 6.59
N ALA A 75 -9.64 10.19 6.31
CA ALA A 75 -10.51 10.72 5.26
C ALA A 75 -10.04 10.25 3.87
N ASP A 76 -10.95 10.27 2.91
CA ASP A 76 -10.64 10.01 1.50
C ASP A 76 -9.58 10.99 0.99
N ALA A 77 -8.76 10.54 0.05
CA ALA A 77 -7.78 11.37 -0.63
C ALA A 77 -6.85 12.15 0.32
N THR A 78 -6.43 11.54 1.43
CA THR A 78 -5.55 12.15 2.43
C THR A 78 -4.07 12.07 2.04
N PHE A 79 -3.63 10.97 1.42
CA PHE A 79 -2.22 10.68 1.22
C PHE A 79 -1.79 10.83 -0.24
N ASP A 80 -0.54 11.27 -0.44
CA ASP A 80 0.10 11.34 -1.74
C ASP A 80 0.56 9.96 -2.21
N GLY A 81 1.03 9.15 -1.26
CA GLY A 81 1.50 7.79 -1.49
C GLY A 81 1.20 6.86 -0.32
N ALA A 82 1.26 5.57 -0.57
CA ALA A 82 1.20 4.53 0.44
C ALA A 82 2.23 3.43 0.14
N VAL A 83 2.72 2.81 1.21
CA VAL A 83 3.67 1.70 1.10
C VAL A 83 3.26 0.52 1.99
N SER A 84 3.62 -0.70 1.56
CA SER A 84 3.45 -1.92 2.34
C SER A 84 4.58 -2.90 2.03
N PHE A 85 5.31 -3.34 3.05
CA PHE A 85 6.47 -4.22 2.88
C PHE A 85 6.30 -5.50 3.69
N THR A 86 6.25 -6.66 2.99
CA THR A 86 6.18 -7.98 3.61
C THR A 86 5.05 -8.10 4.67
N MET A 87 3.88 -7.56 4.36
CA MET A 87 2.77 -7.48 5.31
C MET A 87 1.48 -8.11 4.78
N LEU A 88 1.20 -8.02 3.47
CA LEU A 88 -0.08 -8.47 2.92
C LEU A 88 -0.38 -9.94 3.21
N HIS A 89 0.64 -10.80 3.25
CA HIS A 89 0.49 -12.21 3.57
C HIS A 89 0.06 -12.49 5.02
N HIS A 90 0.18 -11.52 5.93
CA HIS A 90 -0.34 -11.61 7.30
C HIS A 90 -1.84 -11.29 7.40
N VAL A 91 -2.45 -10.74 6.35
CA VAL A 91 -3.90 -10.48 6.33
C VAL A 91 -4.65 -11.82 6.17
N PRO A 92 -5.62 -12.13 7.07
CA PRO A 92 -6.13 -13.50 7.27
C PRO A 92 -6.88 -14.14 6.10
N SER A 93 -7.28 -13.37 5.09
CA SER A 93 -7.96 -13.91 3.91
C SER A 93 -7.76 -13.00 2.69
N GLU A 94 -7.93 -13.57 1.50
CA GLU A 94 -7.91 -12.79 0.25
C GLU A 94 -9.00 -11.69 0.24
N ALA A 95 -10.18 -11.99 0.81
CA ALA A 95 -11.25 -10.99 0.92
C ALA A 95 -10.82 -9.78 1.75
N LEU A 96 -10.18 -10.00 2.91
CA LEU A 96 -9.65 -8.92 3.75
C LEU A 96 -8.46 -8.22 3.08
N GLN A 97 -7.61 -8.94 2.36
CA GLN A 97 -6.57 -8.30 1.55
C GLN A 97 -7.18 -7.37 0.49
N ASN A 98 -8.25 -7.80 -0.20
CA ASN A 98 -8.95 -6.96 -1.19
C ASN A 98 -9.59 -5.75 -0.54
N GLN A 99 -10.17 -5.89 0.66
CA GLN A 99 -10.69 -4.77 1.44
C GLN A 99 -9.60 -3.77 1.82
N LEU A 100 -8.44 -4.25 2.27
CA LEU A 100 -7.26 -3.41 2.53
C LEU A 100 -6.83 -2.66 1.27
N LEU A 101 -6.77 -3.31 0.11
CA LEU A 101 -6.43 -2.64 -1.15
C LEU A 101 -7.42 -1.53 -1.50
N ALA A 102 -8.72 -1.76 -1.29
CA ALA A 102 -9.76 -0.76 -1.51
C ALA A 102 -9.63 0.42 -0.52
N GLU A 103 -9.31 0.15 0.75
CA GLU A 103 -9.06 1.19 1.75
C GLU A 103 -7.82 2.02 1.42
N VAL A 104 -6.72 1.39 1.00
CA VAL A 104 -5.53 2.13 0.53
C VAL A 104 -5.89 2.99 -0.67
N ALA A 105 -6.66 2.48 -1.63
CA ALA A 105 -7.12 3.27 -2.76
C ALA A 105 -8.01 4.44 -2.32
N ARG A 106 -8.91 4.23 -1.33
CA ARG A 106 -9.78 5.30 -0.81
C ARG A 106 -8.97 6.44 -0.20
N VAL A 107 -8.01 6.14 0.65
CA VAL A 107 -7.25 7.16 1.38
C VAL A 107 -6.18 7.86 0.53
N LEU A 108 -5.79 7.28 -0.60
CA LEU A 108 -4.90 7.93 -1.56
C LEU A 108 -5.63 9.00 -2.37
N ARG A 109 -4.94 10.09 -2.70
CA ARG A 109 -5.39 11.08 -3.67
C ARG A 109 -5.45 10.48 -5.08
N PRO A 110 -6.30 11.00 -5.97
CA PRO A 110 -6.24 10.65 -7.39
C PRO A 110 -4.81 10.82 -7.93
N GLY A 111 -4.30 9.81 -8.62
CA GLY A 111 -2.91 9.78 -9.08
C GLY A 111 -1.87 9.38 -8.01
N GLY A 112 -2.27 9.23 -6.74
CA GLY A 112 -1.39 8.75 -5.67
C GLY A 112 -0.88 7.34 -5.92
N VAL A 113 0.29 7.02 -5.39
CA VAL A 113 1.00 5.76 -5.66
C VAL A 113 0.93 4.82 -4.48
N PHE A 114 0.57 3.57 -4.72
CA PHE A 114 0.75 2.46 -3.78
C PHE A 114 1.87 1.54 -4.26
N THR A 115 2.83 1.29 -3.41
CA THR A 115 3.98 0.44 -3.77
C THR A 115 4.45 -0.41 -2.59
N GLY A 116 5.14 -1.50 -2.89
CA GLY A 116 5.67 -2.36 -1.86
C GLY A 116 6.25 -3.66 -2.38
N THR A 117 6.53 -4.55 -1.43
CA THR A 117 6.96 -5.93 -1.70
C THR A 117 6.18 -6.91 -0.86
N ASP A 118 6.04 -8.13 -1.36
CA ASP A 118 5.60 -9.24 -0.52
C ASP A 118 6.35 -10.53 -0.86
N SER A 119 6.21 -11.53 0.01
CA SER A 119 6.92 -12.79 -0.09
C SER A 119 6.24 -13.74 -1.06
N LEU A 120 7.06 -14.46 -1.83
CA LEU A 120 6.60 -15.61 -2.62
C LEU A 120 6.47 -16.84 -1.72
N TYR A 121 5.54 -17.73 -2.09
CA TYR A 121 5.42 -19.02 -1.43
C TYR A 121 6.72 -19.82 -1.55
N SER A 122 7.22 -20.30 -0.42
CA SER A 122 8.25 -21.34 -0.38
C SER A 122 8.01 -22.29 0.81
N ARG A 123 8.54 -23.51 0.73
CA ARG A 123 8.41 -24.48 1.83
C ARG A 123 9.07 -23.97 3.12
N SER A 124 10.20 -23.29 3.02
CA SER A 124 10.89 -22.66 4.14
C SER A 124 10.10 -21.49 4.71
N PHE A 125 9.47 -20.69 3.86
CA PHE A 125 8.59 -19.59 4.28
C PHE A 125 7.39 -20.11 5.09
N ARG A 126 6.74 -21.19 4.61
CA ARG A 126 5.66 -21.85 5.36
C ARG A 126 6.11 -22.40 6.72
N LEU A 127 7.33 -22.92 6.82
CA LEU A 127 7.87 -23.44 8.08
C LEU A 127 8.07 -22.34 9.13
N LEU A 128 8.48 -21.15 8.69
CA LEU A 128 8.65 -19.98 9.57
C LEU A 128 7.31 -19.45 10.11
N HIS A 129 6.19 -19.73 9.43
CA HIS A 129 4.85 -19.24 9.77
C HIS A 129 3.92 -20.36 10.26
N LEU A 130 4.48 -21.47 10.85
CA LEU A 130 3.67 -22.63 11.29
C LEU A 130 2.61 -22.31 12.35
N LEU A 131 2.75 -21.19 13.06
CA LEU A 131 1.83 -20.74 14.11
C LEU A 131 1.22 -19.36 13.81
N ASP A 132 1.42 -18.84 12.60
CA ASP A 132 0.96 -17.54 12.20
C ASP A 132 0.01 -17.64 10.97
N THR A 133 -0.90 -16.69 10.87
CA THR A 133 -1.77 -16.59 9.70
C THR A 133 -0.93 -16.23 8.47
N MET A 134 -0.98 -17.06 7.46
CA MET A 134 -0.26 -16.83 6.22
C MET A 134 -1.15 -17.08 5.01
N VAL A 135 -1.57 -16.01 4.35
CA VAL A 135 -2.30 -16.04 3.10
C VAL A 135 -1.45 -15.37 2.02
N VAL A 136 -0.66 -16.18 1.34
CA VAL A 136 0.29 -15.68 0.33
C VAL A 136 -0.44 -15.02 -0.83
N VAL A 137 0.05 -13.86 -1.23
CA VAL A 137 -0.44 -13.14 -2.41
C VAL A 137 0.17 -13.75 -3.67
N ASP A 138 -0.67 -14.18 -4.61
CA ASP A 138 -0.21 -14.62 -5.92
C ASP A 138 0.13 -13.41 -6.80
N PRO A 139 1.40 -13.22 -7.20
CA PRO A 139 1.82 -12.07 -7.98
C PRO A 139 1.21 -12.04 -9.39
N TYR A 140 0.73 -13.16 -9.91
CA TYR A 140 0.13 -13.23 -11.25
C TYR A 140 -1.33 -12.78 -11.26
N THR A 141 -2.07 -12.98 -10.18
CA THR A 141 -3.46 -12.50 -10.02
C THR A 141 -3.52 -11.11 -9.38
N PHE A 142 -2.49 -10.71 -8.65
CA PHE A 142 -2.44 -9.46 -7.90
C PHE A 142 -2.69 -8.19 -8.74
N PRO A 143 -2.20 -8.08 -10.01
CA PRO A 143 -2.53 -6.93 -10.86
C PRO A 143 -4.05 -6.75 -11.09
N GLY A 144 -4.79 -7.84 -11.24
CA GLY A 144 -6.26 -7.81 -11.37
C GLY A 144 -6.92 -7.29 -10.10
N ARG A 145 -6.47 -7.75 -8.93
CA ARG A 145 -6.97 -7.31 -7.62
C ARG A 145 -6.74 -5.83 -7.37
N LEU A 146 -5.55 -5.33 -7.71
CA LEU A 146 -5.23 -3.90 -7.64
C LEU A 146 -6.16 -3.07 -8.55
N ARG A 147 -6.40 -3.52 -9.79
CA ARG A 147 -7.33 -2.81 -10.68
C ARG A 147 -8.75 -2.79 -10.15
N THR A 148 -9.23 -3.90 -9.60
CA THR A 148 -10.55 -3.98 -8.95
C THR A 148 -10.66 -3.03 -7.76
N ALA A 149 -9.57 -2.80 -7.03
CA ALA A 149 -9.52 -1.84 -5.92
C ALA A 149 -9.47 -0.36 -6.36
N GLY A 150 -9.37 -0.07 -7.67
CA GLY A 150 -9.39 1.30 -8.20
C GLY A 150 -8.00 1.84 -8.61
N PHE A 151 -7.01 0.96 -8.74
CA PHE A 151 -5.70 1.34 -9.27
C PHE A 151 -5.63 1.13 -10.80
N GLY A 152 -5.06 2.11 -11.52
CA GLY A 152 -4.54 1.97 -12.87
C GLY A 152 -3.01 1.83 -12.84
N ASP A 153 -2.37 1.83 -14.00
CA ASP A 153 -0.91 1.79 -14.15
C ASP A 153 -0.24 0.83 -13.15
N VAL A 154 -0.63 -0.45 -13.24
CA VAL A 154 -0.21 -1.48 -12.31
C VAL A 154 0.98 -2.24 -12.86
N GLN A 155 2.06 -2.28 -12.11
CA GLN A 155 3.27 -3.03 -12.38
C GLN A 155 3.53 -4.02 -11.23
N VAL A 156 3.82 -5.27 -11.57
CA VAL A 156 4.20 -6.31 -10.62
C VAL A 156 5.38 -7.10 -11.20
N ASP A 157 6.51 -7.07 -10.50
CA ASP A 157 7.74 -7.75 -10.89
C ASP A 157 8.05 -8.88 -9.91
N VAL A 158 8.23 -10.08 -10.42
CA VAL A 158 8.60 -11.24 -9.62
C VAL A 158 10.11 -11.28 -9.43
N LEU A 159 10.55 -11.14 -8.19
CA LEU A 159 11.94 -11.17 -7.76
C LEU A 159 12.27 -12.58 -7.24
N LYS A 160 12.45 -13.52 -8.18
CA LYS A 160 12.76 -14.92 -7.81
C LYS A 160 14.03 -15.00 -6.96
N PRO A 161 14.11 -15.94 -5.98
CA PRO A 161 13.07 -16.92 -5.67
C PRO A 161 12.15 -16.52 -4.51
N TYR A 162 12.25 -15.32 -3.90
CA TYR A 162 11.71 -15.09 -2.57
C TYR A 162 10.62 -14.03 -2.47
N ALA A 163 10.53 -13.11 -3.42
CA ALA A 163 9.64 -11.96 -3.30
C ALA A 163 9.07 -11.52 -4.65
N PHE A 164 8.07 -10.67 -4.61
CA PHE A 164 7.66 -9.81 -5.70
C PHE A 164 7.58 -8.36 -5.22
N ARG A 165 7.67 -7.43 -6.14
CA ARG A 165 7.41 -6.01 -5.90
C ARG A 165 6.24 -5.55 -6.74
N PHE A 166 5.58 -4.51 -6.28
CA PHE A 166 4.48 -3.91 -7.01
C PHE A 166 4.51 -2.38 -6.91
N ARG A 167 3.97 -1.75 -7.93
CA ARG A 167 3.67 -0.34 -7.98
C ARG A 167 2.34 -0.16 -8.71
N ALA A 168 1.44 0.64 -8.15
CA ALA A 168 0.16 0.93 -8.73
C ALA A 168 -0.21 2.40 -8.47
N ARG A 169 -0.82 3.07 -9.43
CA ARG A 169 -1.27 4.44 -9.29
C ARG A 169 -2.79 4.47 -9.18
N LYS A 170 -3.34 5.17 -8.17
CA LYS A 170 -4.78 5.37 -8.09
C LYS A 170 -5.28 6.06 -9.36
N ALA A 171 -6.32 5.51 -9.96
CA ALA A 171 -6.93 6.10 -11.14
C ALA A 171 -7.36 7.55 -10.83
N THR A 172 -6.99 8.46 -11.71
CA THR A 172 -7.62 9.78 -11.74
C THR A 172 -9.01 9.58 -12.29
N SER A 173 -10.05 9.97 -11.56
CA SER A 173 -11.41 9.93 -12.09
C SER A 173 -11.41 10.62 -13.45
N MET A 174 -11.59 9.87 -14.53
CA MET A 174 -11.96 10.47 -15.81
C MET A 174 -13.35 11.06 -15.56
N VAL A 175 -13.44 12.37 -15.42
CA VAL A 175 -14.70 13.06 -15.68
C VAL A 175 -15.01 12.70 -17.13
N PRO A 176 -16.11 11.97 -17.42
CA PRO A 176 -16.48 11.74 -18.82
C PRO A 176 -16.53 13.12 -19.50
N PRO A 177 -16.07 13.24 -20.73
CA PRO A 177 -16.21 14.49 -21.48
C PRO A 177 -17.69 14.87 -21.37
N LYS A 178 -17.99 16.10 -20.95
CA LYS A 178 -19.34 16.63 -21.02
C LYS A 178 -19.72 16.46 -22.47
N ASP A 179 -20.70 15.58 -22.71
CA ASP A 179 -21.25 15.39 -24.02
C ASP A 179 -21.52 16.80 -24.56
N GLU A 180 -20.87 17.16 -25.67
CA GLU A 180 -21.27 18.31 -26.49
C GLU A 180 -22.73 18.05 -26.82
N VAL A 181 -23.59 18.78 -26.14
CA VAL A 181 -24.99 18.87 -26.54
C VAL A 181 -24.97 19.39 -27.97
N MET A 182 -25.12 18.45 -28.90
CA MET A 182 -25.36 18.77 -30.28
C MET A 182 -26.62 19.63 -30.34
N SER A 183 -26.44 20.93 -30.32
CA SER A 183 -27.41 21.87 -30.82
C SER A 183 -27.46 21.74 -32.35
N GLY A 184 -28.09 20.66 -32.80
CA GLY A 184 -28.40 20.38 -34.19
C GLY A 184 -29.79 20.86 -34.51
N LEU A 185 -29.88 22.01 -35.07
CA LEU A 185 -30.74 22.39 -36.20
C LEU A 185 -32.07 21.63 -36.33
N PHE A 186 -33.12 22.29 -35.93
CA PHE A 186 -34.40 22.21 -36.67
C PHE A 186 -34.69 23.59 -37.27
N GLU A 187 -34.18 23.80 -38.47
CA GLU A 187 -34.81 24.68 -39.43
C GLU A 187 -35.65 23.81 -40.36
N CYS A 188 -36.96 24.05 -40.35
CA CYS A 188 -37.89 24.02 -41.44
C CYS A 188 -39.19 24.68 -41.03
#